data_a1c1ea5921e66ac11b9bcfef8ad40357
#
_entry.id   a1c1ea5921e66ac11b9bcfef8ad40357
#
_cell.length_a   1.000
_cell.length_b   1.000
_cell.length_c   1.000
_cell.angle_alpha   90.00
_cell.angle_beta   90.00
_cell.angle_gamma   90.00
#
_symmetry.space_group_name_H-M   'P 1'
#
loop_
_entity.id
_entity.type
_entity.pdbx_description
1 polymer ?
#
loop_
_entity_poly.entity_id
_entity_poly.type
_entity_poly.pdbx_seq_one_letter_code
_entity_poly.pdbx_strand_id
1 'polypeptide(L)'
;MQQIIALSRCAVIVRHWFEIDLDDASMEHGTRIELRELVPQPRRGSESAAQLITADRPLWRADLFDRLTDKPGSYRVAHFHPEFSGNEPCSRVWDAALNASPWDWLRDQMTTAGAASGHAWPIDPADASDLSGLADAVVTLAQQVAPELCDSAAECYRLTRDARASVQLMIEYLRRPDLLNEDWVSPWRQAA
;
A
#
# COMPACT_ATOMS: atom_id res chain seq x y z
N MET A 1 -7.97 -1.31 8.69
CA MET A 1 -7.69 -2.72 9.08
C MET A 1 -6.51 -3.26 8.30
N GLN A 2 -5.73 -4.16 8.88
CA GLN A 2 -4.64 -4.87 8.20
C GLN A 2 -4.75 -6.35 8.56
N GLN A 3 -4.62 -7.21 7.55
CA GLN A 3 -4.63 -8.67 7.69
C GLN A 3 -3.31 -9.21 7.14
N ILE A 4 -2.78 -10.24 7.79
CA ILE A 4 -1.51 -10.86 7.40
C ILE A 4 -1.72 -12.37 7.35
N ILE A 5 -1.41 -12.97 6.21
CA ILE A 5 -1.34 -14.42 6.02
C ILE A 5 0.13 -14.77 5.85
N ALA A 6 0.72 -15.38 6.87
CA ALA A 6 2.12 -15.81 6.84
C ALA A 6 2.22 -17.25 6.35
N LEU A 7 3.11 -17.50 5.41
CA LEU A 7 3.52 -18.81 4.90
C LEU A 7 4.92 -19.14 5.40
N SER A 8 5.61 -20.07 4.76
CA SER A 8 6.94 -20.50 5.24
C SER A 8 8.01 -19.43 5.06
N ARG A 9 8.05 -18.77 3.89
CA ARG A 9 9.07 -17.78 3.50
C ARG A 9 8.51 -16.48 2.96
N CYS A 10 7.21 -16.39 2.80
CA CYS A 10 6.56 -15.15 2.41
C CYS A 10 5.28 -14.90 3.20
N ALA A 11 4.77 -13.68 3.12
CA ALA A 11 3.49 -13.30 3.68
C ALA A 11 2.70 -12.46 2.69
N VAL A 12 1.39 -12.67 2.67
CA VAL A 12 0.45 -11.75 2.02
C VAL A 12 -0.08 -10.78 3.08
N ILE A 13 0.09 -9.49 2.82
CA ILE A 13 -0.41 -8.41 3.66
C ILE A 13 -1.53 -7.72 2.89
N VAL A 14 -2.72 -7.70 3.47
CA VAL A 14 -3.89 -7.02 2.92
C VAL A 14 -4.25 -5.86 3.84
N ARG A 15 -4.36 -4.65 3.29
CA ARG A 15 -4.70 -3.46 4.08
C ARG A 15 -5.41 -2.40 3.24
N HIS A 16 -6.18 -1.55 3.91
CA HIS A 16 -6.61 -0.32 3.30
C HIS A 16 -5.44 0.66 3.22
N TRP A 17 -5.36 1.39 2.10
CA TRP A 17 -4.29 2.33 1.84
C TRP A 17 -4.80 3.60 1.19
N PHE A 18 -4.13 4.71 1.52
CA PHE A 18 -4.30 5.99 0.87
C PHE A 18 -2.99 6.38 0.21
N GLU A 19 -3.07 6.85 -1.01
CA GLU A 19 -1.93 7.39 -1.75
C GLU A 19 -2.28 8.76 -2.31
N ILE A 20 -1.36 9.72 -2.17
CA ILE A 20 -1.52 11.07 -2.67
C ILE A 20 -0.64 11.20 -3.89
N ASP A 21 -1.25 11.57 -5.02
CA ASP A 21 -0.49 12.02 -6.16
C ASP A 21 0.03 13.43 -5.88
N LEU A 22 1.35 13.57 -5.84
CA LEU A 22 2.00 14.85 -5.55
C LEU A 22 1.86 15.84 -6.69
N ASP A 23 1.65 15.37 -7.93
CA ASP A 23 1.60 16.21 -9.11
C ASP A 23 0.19 16.77 -9.35
N ASP A 24 -0.85 15.98 -9.14
CA ASP A 24 -2.23 16.42 -9.39
C ASP A 24 -3.03 16.69 -8.11
N ALA A 25 -2.44 16.49 -6.93
CA ALA A 25 -3.10 16.62 -5.63
C ALA A 25 -4.34 15.71 -5.46
N SER A 26 -4.52 14.74 -6.35
CA SER A 26 -5.54 13.72 -6.20
C SER A 26 -5.11 12.71 -5.13
N MET A 27 -6.09 12.06 -4.54
CA MET A 27 -5.88 10.99 -3.59
C MET A 27 -6.47 9.72 -4.15
N GLU A 28 -5.65 8.68 -4.19
CA GLU A 28 -6.06 7.33 -4.52
C GLU A 28 -6.20 6.53 -3.23
N HIS A 29 -7.20 5.69 -3.14
CA HIS A 29 -7.43 4.86 -1.97
C HIS A 29 -8.07 3.53 -2.36
N GLY A 30 -7.90 2.54 -1.49
CA GLY A 30 -8.52 1.23 -1.70
C GLY A 30 -7.77 0.13 -0.98
N THR A 31 -7.85 -1.06 -1.51
CA THR A 31 -7.18 -2.23 -0.96
C THR A 31 -5.81 -2.40 -1.59
N ARG A 32 -4.78 -2.41 -0.73
CA ARG A 32 -3.42 -2.78 -1.10
C ARG A 32 -3.13 -4.20 -0.66
N ILE A 33 -2.65 -5.02 -1.58
CA ILE A 33 -2.21 -6.39 -1.35
C ILE A 33 -0.72 -6.45 -1.64
N GLU A 34 0.09 -6.80 -0.65
CA GLU A 34 1.54 -6.95 -0.79
C GLU A 34 1.95 -8.40 -0.52
N LEU A 35 2.78 -8.95 -1.39
CA LEU A 35 3.55 -10.15 -1.12
C LEU A 35 4.93 -9.74 -0.63
N ARG A 36 5.32 -10.17 0.56
CA ARG A 36 6.61 -9.82 1.18
C ARG A 36 7.38 -11.05 1.57
N GLU A 37 8.70 -10.98 1.48
CA GLU A 37 9.62 -12.01 1.97
C GLU A 37 9.59 -12.05 3.51
N LEU A 38 9.57 -13.25 4.09
CA LEU A 38 9.75 -13.47 5.52
C LEU A 38 11.19 -13.86 5.82
N VAL A 39 11.87 -13.02 6.61
CA VAL A 39 13.27 -13.22 6.97
C VAL A 39 13.38 -13.49 8.46
N PRO A 40 13.95 -14.66 8.85
CA PRO A 40 14.29 -14.93 10.24
C PRO A 40 15.35 -13.94 10.74
N GLN A 41 15.10 -13.32 11.86
CA GLN A 41 16.06 -12.42 12.48
C GLN A 41 17.13 -13.21 13.26
N PRO A 42 18.39 -12.77 13.27
CA PRO A 42 19.43 -13.40 14.06
C PRO A 42 19.06 -13.34 15.55
N ARG A 43 19.26 -14.46 16.25
CA ARG A 43 19.04 -14.53 17.70
C ARG A 43 20.03 -13.63 18.43
N ARG A 44 19.52 -12.75 19.28
CA ARG A 44 20.33 -11.84 20.10
C ARG A 44 20.61 -12.47 21.47
N GLY A 45 21.37 -13.57 21.48
CA GLY A 45 21.88 -14.14 22.74
C GLY A 45 20.84 -14.64 23.74
N SER A 46 19.59 -14.85 23.35
CA SER A 46 18.57 -15.45 24.21
C SER A 46 18.52 -16.96 24.01
N GLU A 47 18.36 -17.73 25.09
CA GLU A 47 18.16 -19.18 25.04
C GLU A 47 16.73 -19.57 24.61
N SER A 48 15.88 -18.60 24.29
CA SER A 48 14.52 -18.83 23.81
C SER A 48 14.51 -19.58 22.48
N ALA A 49 13.67 -20.60 22.39
CA ALA A 49 13.40 -21.30 21.13
C ALA A 49 12.63 -20.46 20.13
N ALA A 50 12.01 -19.35 20.57
CA ALA A 50 11.29 -18.45 19.71
C ALA A 50 12.25 -17.69 18.79
N GLN A 51 11.94 -17.71 17.50
CA GLN A 51 12.66 -16.94 16.48
C GLN A 51 11.77 -15.80 15.99
N LEU A 52 12.28 -14.58 16.02
CA LEU A 52 11.61 -13.44 15.41
C LEU A 52 11.70 -13.54 13.89
N ILE A 53 10.57 -13.41 13.23
CA ILE A 53 10.45 -13.36 11.77
C ILE A 53 9.94 -11.97 11.39
N THR A 54 10.60 -11.35 10.44
CA THR A 54 10.21 -10.02 9.95
C THR A 54 9.74 -10.13 8.50
N ALA A 55 8.63 -9.49 8.16
CA ALA A 55 8.27 -9.24 6.79
C ALA A 55 9.21 -8.16 6.24
N ASP A 56 10.11 -8.57 5.36
CA ASP A 56 11.19 -7.72 4.85
C ASP A 56 10.79 -7.08 3.51
N ARG A 57 11.56 -7.31 2.46
CA ARG A 57 11.34 -6.66 1.17
C ARG A 57 10.02 -7.09 0.50
N PRO A 58 9.34 -6.18 -0.19
CA PRO A 58 8.22 -6.53 -1.04
C PRO A 58 8.72 -7.32 -2.25
N LEU A 59 7.95 -8.33 -2.64
CA LEU A 59 8.17 -9.15 -3.82
C LEU A 59 7.20 -8.79 -4.96
N TRP A 60 6.01 -8.34 -4.58
CA TRP A 60 4.94 -7.94 -5.49
C TRP A 60 3.90 -7.12 -4.72
N ARG A 61 3.16 -6.25 -5.43
CA ARG A 61 2.08 -5.46 -4.86
C ARG A 61 1.00 -5.18 -5.88
N ALA A 62 -0.26 -5.28 -5.48
CA ALA A 62 -1.39 -4.75 -6.21
C ALA A 62 -2.09 -3.67 -5.39
N ASP A 63 -2.45 -2.59 -6.05
CA ASP A 63 -3.20 -1.47 -5.54
C ASP A 63 -4.55 -1.43 -6.26
N LEU A 64 -5.58 -2.01 -5.62
CA LEU A 64 -6.95 -2.01 -6.12
C LEU A 64 -7.64 -0.73 -5.66
N PHE A 65 -7.32 0.35 -6.36
CA PHE A 65 -7.65 1.71 -5.93
C PHE A 65 -8.69 2.37 -6.83
N ASP A 66 -9.44 3.25 -6.20
CA ASP A 66 -10.25 4.30 -6.83
C ASP A 66 -9.65 5.67 -6.49
N ARG A 67 -9.86 6.64 -7.35
CA ARG A 67 -9.73 8.05 -6.93
C ARG A 67 -10.90 8.42 -6.03
N LEU A 68 -10.65 9.30 -5.08
CA LEU A 68 -11.70 9.78 -4.18
C LEU A 68 -12.89 10.43 -4.91
N THR A 69 -12.64 10.97 -6.11
CA THR A 69 -13.64 11.60 -6.97
C THR A 69 -14.38 10.60 -7.86
N ASP A 70 -13.91 9.36 -7.96
CA ASP A 70 -14.52 8.34 -8.79
C ASP A 70 -15.68 7.66 -8.04
N LYS A 71 -16.52 6.96 -8.81
CA LYS A 71 -17.53 6.09 -8.22
C LYS A 71 -16.79 4.95 -7.47
N PRO A 72 -17.08 4.74 -6.18
CA PRO A 72 -16.49 3.64 -5.43
C PRO A 72 -16.67 2.30 -6.14
N GLY A 73 -15.62 1.51 -6.23
CA GLY A 73 -15.61 0.22 -6.92
C GLY A 73 -15.45 0.33 -8.44
N SER A 74 -15.02 1.48 -8.96
CA SER A 74 -14.72 1.64 -10.39
C SER A 74 -13.36 1.07 -10.78
N TYR A 75 -12.41 0.99 -9.84
CA TYR A 75 -11.05 0.50 -9.98
C TYR A 75 -10.27 1.11 -11.15
N ARG A 76 -10.60 2.36 -11.52
CA ARG A 76 -10.02 3.02 -12.71
C ARG A 76 -8.53 3.29 -12.59
N VAL A 77 -8.04 3.38 -11.37
CA VAL A 77 -6.63 3.59 -11.07
C VAL A 77 -5.98 2.36 -10.43
N ALA A 78 -6.65 1.21 -10.51
CA ALA A 78 -6.07 -0.04 -10.07
C ALA A 78 -4.87 -0.42 -10.95
N HIS A 79 -3.79 -0.82 -10.31
CA HIS A 79 -2.52 -1.16 -10.94
C HIS A 79 -1.73 -2.14 -10.06
N PHE A 80 -0.63 -2.65 -10.58
CA PHE A 80 0.26 -3.49 -9.81
C PHE A 80 1.73 -3.16 -10.03
N HIS A 81 2.57 -3.61 -9.12
CA HIS A 81 4.01 -3.45 -9.13
C HIS A 81 4.67 -4.84 -9.09
N PRO A 82 5.23 -5.32 -10.21
CA PRO A 82 5.85 -6.64 -10.28
C PRO A 82 7.25 -6.68 -9.66
N GLU A 83 7.93 -5.52 -9.54
CA GLU A 83 9.34 -5.45 -9.17
C GLU A 83 9.60 -4.29 -8.21
N PHE A 84 10.60 -4.48 -7.34
CA PHE A 84 11.01 -3.51 -6.33
C PHE A 84 12.53 -3.35 -6.28
N SER A 85 12.97 -2.12 -5.99
CA SER A 85 14.34 -1.80 -5.58
C SER A 85 14.33 -1.45 -4.10
N GLY A 86 14.73 -2.40 -3.25
CA GLY A 86 14.49 -2.30 -1.82
C GLY A 86 12.99 -2.28 -1.49
N ASN A 87 12.49 -1.21 -0.91
CA ASN A 87 11.06 -1.03 -0.62
C ASN A 87 10.31 -0.19 -1.67
N GLU A 88 11.04 0.36 -2.65
CA GLU A 88 10.46 1.23 -3.66
C GLU A 88 10.05 0.44 -4.91
N PRO A 89 8.84 0.62 -5.44
CA PRO A 89 8.40 -0.02 -6.66
C PRO A 89 9.15 0.52 -7.87
N CYS A 90 9.63 -0.39 -8.75
CA CYS A 90 10.36 0.00 -9.96
C CYS A 90 9.44 0.51 -11.08
N SER A 91 8.22 -0.01 -11.14
CA SER A 91 7.25 0.32 -12.19
C SER A 91 5.82 0.22 -11.68
N ARG A 92 4.94 0.96 -12.33
CA ARG A 92 3.48 0.85 -12.19
C ARG A 92 2.94 0.22 -13.47
N VAL A 93 2.33 -0.94 -13.37
CA VAL A 93 1.78 -1.67 -14.51
C VAL A 93 0.27 -1.61 -14.49
N TRP A 94 -0.31 -1.22 -15.62
CA TRP A 94 -1.75 -1.13 -15.85
C TRP A 94 -2.21 -2.37 -16.61
N ASP A 95 -3.26 -3.01 -16.13
CA ASP A 95 -3.82 -4.22 -16.74
C ASP A 95 -5.33 -4.03 -16.93
N ALA A 96 -5.81 -4.19 -18.15
CA ALA A 96 -7.23 -4.05 -18.47
C ALA A 96 -8.10 -5.10 -17.74
N ALA A 97 -7.58 -6.30 -17.54
CA ALA A 97 -8.28 -7.36 -16.81
C ALA A 97 -8.41 -6.99 -15.31
N LEU A 98 -7.35 -6.40 -14.73
CA LEU A 98 -7.38 -5.88 -13.36
C LEU A 98 -8.48 -4.81 -13.20
N ASN A 99 -8.57 -3.87 -14.11
CA ASN A 99 -9.58 -2.81 -14.04
C ASN A 99 -11.01 -3.34 -14.28
N ALA A 100 -11.17 -4.35 -15.14
CA ALA A 100 -12.48 -4.91 -15.46
C ALA A 100 -13.04 -5.84 -14.36
N SER A 101 -12.19 -6.68 -13.76
CA SER A 101 -12.56 -7.69 -12.76
C SER A 101 -11.46 -7.87 -11.72
N PRO A 102 -11.25 -6.90 -10.81
CA PRO A 102 -10.09 -6.87 -9.92
C PRO A 102 -9.98 -8.10 -9.02
N TRP A 103 -11.13 -8.61 -8.57
CA TRP A 103 -11.16 -9.75 -7.65
C TRP A 103 -10.87 -11.08 -8.33
N ASP A 104 -11.35 -11.29 -9.57
CA ASP A 104 -11.00 -12.46 -10.37
C ASP A 104 -9.54 -12.40 -10.81
N TRP A 105 -9.09 -11.21 -11.23
CA TRP A 105 -7.69 -10.98 -11.54
C TRP A 105 -6.78 -11.29 -10.34
N LEU A 106 -7.13 -10.80 -9.12
CA LEU A 106 -6.37 -11.10 -7.90
C LEU A 106 -6.34 -12.59 -7.59
N ARG A 107 -7.47 -13.28 -7.72
CA ARG A 107 -7.55 -14.73 -7.57
C ARG A 107 -6.59 -15.46 -8.52
N ASP A 108 -6.57 -15.05 -9.78
CA ASP A 108 -5.69 -15.62 -10.80
C ASP A 108 -4.21 -15.38 -10.47
N GLN A 109 -3.86 -14.18 -9.97
CA GLN A 109 -2.49 -13.91 -9.50
C GLN A 109 -2.09 -14.85 -8.35
N MET A 110 -2.95 -15.02 -7.33
CA MET A 110 -2.67 -15.92 -6.21
C MET A 110 -2.56 -17.38 -6.65
N THR A 111 -3.47 -17.82 -7.50
CA THR A 111 -3.51 -19.22 -7.99
C THR A 111 -2.30 -19.57 -8.84
N THR A 112 -1.77 -18.64 -9.61
CA THR A 112 -0.66 -18.84 -10.54
C THR A 112 0.68 -18.29 -10.05
N ALA A 113 0.74 -17.80 -8.82
CA ALA A 113 1.91 -17.11 -8.26
C ALA A 113 2.45 -16.03 -9.22
N GLY A 114 1.55 -15.18 -9.73
CA GLY A 114 1.88 -14.05 -10.60
C GLY A 114 2.03 -14.39 -12.09
N ALA A 115 2.08 -15.67 -12.47
CA ALA A 115 2.31 -16.05 -13.86
C ALA A 115 1.20 -15.62 -14.83
N ALA A 116 -0.04 -15.46 -14.35
CA ALA A 116 -1.17 -14.98 -15.15
C ALA A 116 -0.94 -13.60 -15.76
N SER A 117 -0.22 -12.72 -15.08
CA SER A 117 0.16 -11.39 -15.58
C SER A 117 1.52 -11.35 -16.30
N GLY A 118 2.17 -12.51 -16.50
CA GLY A 118 3.52 -12.60 -17.08
C GLY A 118 4.64 -12.26 -16.09
N HIS A 119 4.34 -12.05 -14.81
CA HIS A 119 5.28 -11.65 -13.76
C HIS A 119 5.29 -12.69 -12.63
N ALA A 120 5.82 -13.89 -12.90
CA ALA A 120 5.92 -14.97 -11.92
C ALA A 120 6.72 -14.49 -10.67
N TRP A 121 6.18 -14.77 -9.49
CA TRP A 121 6.79 -14.33 -8.24
C TRP A 121 8.01 -15.19 -7.88
N PRO A 122 9.07 -14.58 -7.33
CA PRO A 122 10.28 -15.31 -6.93
C PRO A 122 10.09 -15.95 -5.54
N ILE A 123 9.13 -16.88 -5.41
CA ILE A 123 8.79 -17.55 -4.16
C ILE A 123 9.05 -19.06 -4.24
N ASP A 124 9.12 -19.70 -3.08
CA ASP A 124 9.27 -21.13 -2.97
C ASP A 124 8.05 -21.87 -3.58
N PRO A 125 8.22 -23.00 -4.29
CA PRO A 125 7.10 -23.76 -4.82
C PRO A 125 6.08 -24.23 -3.78
N ALA A 126 6.51 -24.49 -2.54
CA ALA A 126 5.59 -24.85 -1.46
C ALA A 126 4.71 -23.64 -1.09
N ASP A 127 5.29 -22.46 -0.93
CA ASP A 127 4.53 -21.21 -0.67
C ASP A 127 3.60 -20.88 -1.85
N ALA A 128 4.02 -21.11 -3.09
CA ALA A 128 3.16 -20.95 -4.26
C ALA A 128 1.94 -21.89 -4.24
N SER A 129 2.14 -23.15 -3.83
CA SER A 129 1.05 -24.11 -3.66
C SER A 129 0.08 -23.70 -2.55
N ASP A 130 0.61 -23.25 -1.41
CA ASP A 130 -0.20 -22.79 -0.28
C ASP A 130 -1.01 -21.54 -0.66
N LEU A 131 -0.40 -20.58 -1.37
CA LEU A 131 -1.10 -19.40 -1.89
C LEU A 131 -2.23 -19.76 -2.84
N SER A 132 -2.00 -20.70 -3.72
CA SER A 132 -3.05 -21.20 -4.62
C SER A 132 -4.24 -21.75 -3.85
N GLY A 133 -3.98 -22.52 -2.77
CA GLY A 133 -5.03 -23.02 -1.89
C GLY A 133 -5.76 -21.94 -1.06
N LEU A 134 -5.13 -20.79 -0.87
CA LEU A 134 -5.65 -19.67 -0.08
C LEU A 134 -6.20 -18.51 -0.94
N ALA A 135 -6.21 -18.65 -2.26
CA ALA A 135 -6.58 -17.56 -3.18
C ALA A 135 -7.95 -16.93 -2.84
N ASP A 136 -8.96 -17.75 -2.61
CA ASP A 136 -10.31 -17.28 -2.25
C ASP A 136 -10.35 -16.59 -0.89
N ALA A 137 -9.55 -17.06 0.07
CA ALA A 137 -9.45 -16.43 1.39
C ALA A 137 -8.79 -15.05 1.28
N VAL A 138 -7.73 -14.91 0.48
CA VAL A 138 -7.07 -13.60 0.22
C VAL A 138 -8.05 -12.64 -0.43
N VAL A 139 -8.80 -13.07 -1.45
CA VAL A 139 -9.80 -12.25 -2.13
C VAL A 139 -10.90 -11.82 -1.15
N THR A 140 -11.40 -12.72 -0.33
CA THR A 140 -12.44 -12.42 0.69
C THR A 140 -11.95 -11.38 1.68
N LEU A 141 -10.72 -11.53 2.19
CA LEU A 141 -10.11 -10.56 3.11
C LEU A 141 -9.92 -9.19 2.44
N ALA A 142 -9.47 -9.19 1.18
CA ALA A 142 -9.28 -7.96 0.42
C ALA A 142 -10.60 -7.21 0.19
N GLN A 143 -11.67 -7.92 -0.10
CA GLN A 143 -13.02 -7.35 -0.24
C GLN A 143 -13.54 -6.79 1.08
N GLN A 144 -13.26 -7.42 2.20
CA GLN A 144 -13.67 -6.94 3.53
C GLN A 144 -12.93 -5.67 3.96
N VAL A 145 -11.70 -5.50 3.53
CA VAL A 145 -10.87 -4.32 3.85
C VAL A 145 -11.27 -3.10 3.01
N ALA A 146 -11.81 -3.31 1.82
CA ALA A 146 -12.15 -2.24 0.87
C ALA A 146 -13.19 -1.21 1.37
N PRO A 147 -14.26 -1.58 2.11
CA PRO A 147 -15.34 -0.66 2.47
C PRO A 147 -15.06 0.24 3.67
N GLU A 148 -14.09 -0.06 4.51
CA GLU A 148 -14.00 0.48 5.89
C GLU A 148 -13.77 1.99 6.03
N LEU A 149 -13.53 2.73 4.95
CA LEU A 149 -13.12 4.12 5.06
C LEU A 149 -13.83 5.11 4.14
N CYS A 150 -14.88 4.70 3.44
CA CYS A 150 -15.58 5.60 2.51
C CYS A 150 -16.10 6.88 3.18
N ASP A 151 -16.62 6.80 4.41
CA ASP A 151 -17.18 7.95 5.12
C ASP A 151 -16.10 8.92 5.66
N SER A 152 -14.92 8.43 5.97
CA SER A 152 -13.80 9.25 6.45
C SER A 152 -12.82 9.66 5.34
N ALA A 153 -12.93 9.06 4.14
CA ALA A 153 -11.99 9.30 3.05
C ALA A 153 -12.00 10.76 2.57
N ALA A 154 -13.18 11.37 2.45
CA ALA A 154 -13.32 12.76 2.07
C ALA A 154 -12.69 13.71 3.10
N GLU A 155 -12.84 13.42 4.39
CA GLU A 155 -12.23 14.20 5.46
C GLU A 155 -10.71 13.98 5.51
N CYS A 156 -10.23 12.76 5.35
CA CYS A 156 -8.81 12.47 5.21
C CYS A 156 -8.18 13.20 4.02
N TYR A 157 -8.88 13.23 2.88
CA TYR A 157 -8.43 13.99 1.71
C TYR A 157 -8.31 15.48 2.01
N ARG A 158 -9.35 16.06 2.62
CA ARG A 158 -9.34 17.48 3.00
C ARG A 158 -8.18 17.81 3.95
N LEU A 159 -8.02 17.03 5.01
CA LEU A 159 -6.94 17.21 6.00
C LEU A 159 -5.56 17.05 5.36
N THR A 160 -5.39 16.08 4.49
CA THR A 160 -4.12 15.83 3.81
C THR A 160 -3.77 16.94 2.82
N ARG A 161 -4.74 17.42 2.06
CA ARG A 161 -4.58 18.58 1.18
C ARG A 161 -4.18 19.83 1.96
N ASP A 162 -4.84 20.08 3.08
CA ASP A 162 -4.58 21.25 3.92
C ASP A 162 -3.19 21.15 4.58
N ALA A 163 -2.79 19.96 5.03
CA ALA A 163 -1.44 19.71 5.55
C ALA A 163 -0.37 19.90 4.46
N ARG A 164 -0.60 19.40 3.24
CA ARG A 164 0.32 19.59 2.10
C ARG A 164 0.49 21.09 1.79
N ALA A 165 -0.61 21.83 1.69
CA ALA A 165 -0.56 23.26 1.44
C ALA A 165 0.26 23.99 2.54
N SER A 166 0.09 23.61 3.80
CA SER A 166 0.86 24.15 4.91
C SER A 166 2.34 23.82 4.80
N VAL A 167 2.71 22.60 4.45
CA VAL A 167 4.11 22.18 4.25
C VAL A 167 4.75 22.92 3.08
N GLN A 168 4.04 23.07 1.95
CA GLN A 168 4.54 23.85 0.82
C GLN A 168 4.79 25.31 1.19
N LEU A 169 3.87 25.91 1.92
CA LEU A 169 4.01 27.27 2.42
C LEU A 169 5.22 27.41 3.37
N MET A 170 5.42 26.43 4.28
CA MET A 170 6.60 26.39 5.14
C MET A 170 7.90 26.31 4.34
N ILE A 171 7.95 25.52 3.29
CA ILE A 171 9.12 25.40 2.40
C ILE A 171 9.39 26.72 1.68
N GLU A 172 8.35 27.39 1.21
CA GLU A 172 8.50 28.74 0.62
C GLU A 172 9.08 29.74 1.63
N TYR A 173 8.57 29.76 2.84
CA TYR A 173 9.10 30.66 3.89
C TYR A 173 10.54 30.32 4.31
N LEU A 174 10.95 29.06 4.27
CA LEU A 174 12.35 28.67 4.47
C LEU A 174 13.26 29.19 3.36
N ARG A 175 12.76 29.27 2.12
CA ARG A 175 13.48 29.82 0.96
C ARG A 175 13.45 31.34 0.89
N ARG A 176 12.39 31.92 1.40
CA ARG A 176 12.08 33.35 1.34
C ARG A 176 11.59 33.85 2.71
N PRO A 177 12.48 33.89 3.71
CA PRO A 177 12.13 34.31 5.08
C PRO A 177 11.63 35.78 5.18
N ASP A 178 11.91 36.58 4.13
CA ASP A 178 11.38 37.93 3.97
C ASP A 178 9.87 38.00 3.76
N LEU A 179 9.26 36.90 3.35
CA LEU A 179 7.80 36.75 3.17
C LEU A 179 7.07 36.28 4.43
N LEU A 180 7.81 35.97 5.49
CA LEU A 180 7.22 35.43 6.70
C LEU A 180 6.37 36.51 7.38
N ASN A 181 5.06 36.25 7.48
CA ASN A 181 4.18 37.11 8.25
C ASN A 181 4.36 36.83 9.74
N GLU A 182 4.84 37.82 10.49
CA GLU A 182 5.08 37.72 11.93
C GLU A 182 3.82 37.33 12.73
N ASP A 183 2.64 37.71 12.27
CA ASP A 183 1.38 37.37 12.93
C ASP A 183 1.08 35.86 12.89
N TRP A 184 1.65 35.15 11.95
CA TRP A 184 1.46 33.66 11.80
C TRP A 184 2.37 32.88 12.76
N VAL A 185 3.52 33.45 13.13
CA VAL A 185 4.50 32.78 14.01
C VAL A 185 4.37 33.22 15.48
N SER A 186 3.70 34.32 15.74
CA SER A 186 3.55 34.85 17.08
C SER A 186 2.86 33.90 18.08
N PRO A 187 1.81 33.12 17.67
CA PRO A 187 1.20 32.14 18.57
C PRO A 187 2.14 31.01 18.99
N TRP A 188 3.10 30.63 18.13
CA TRP A 188 4.06 29.55 18.38
C TRP A 188 5.22 30.03 19.30
N ARG A 189 5.58 31.31 19.25
CA ARG A 189 6.62 31.88 20.11
C ARG A 189 6.16 32.08 21.56
N GLN A 190 4.84 32.17 21.78
CA GLN A 190 4.27 32.31 23.13
C GLN A 190 4.07 31.00 23.86
N ALA A 191 4.15 29.86 23.14
CA ALA A 191 3.97 28.52 23.68
C ALA A 191 5.29 27.80 24.05
N ALA A 192 6.43 28.42 23.86
CA ALA A 192 7.77 27.97 24.24
C ALA A 192 8.31 28.73 25.48
#